data_8872bd9f618b3bc145c1c39c7ace8853
#
_entry.id   8872bd9f618b3bc145c1c39c7ace8853
#
_cell.length_a   1.000
_cell.length_b   1.000
_cell.length_c   1.000
_cell.angle_alpha   90.00
_cell.angle_beta   90.00
_cell.angle_gamma   90.00
#
_symmetry.space_group_name_H-M   'P 1'
#
loop_
_entity.id
_entity.type
_entity.pdbx_description
1 polymer ?
#
loop_
_entity_poly.entity_id
_entity_poly.type
_entity_poly.pdbx_seq_one_letter_code
_entity_poly.pdbx_strand_id
1 'polypeptide(L)'
;YHLKTCEFYEEIHAVLSSGGVVGSNLYGKGNNLKPRDIQTFLSVFSQIYCFEDDDQVATVLIATDGERLSEQEICDRALTSPKLKGPFSMEDIAKAYRPGKFMEDAVLTFMDHFTGKGFLHDVECENRQSSKDRRYPIVNVY
;
A
#
# COMPACT_ATOMS: atom_id res chain seq x y z
N TYR A 1 10.98 5.64 8.61
CA TYR A 1 10.59 4.29 8.14
C TYR A 1 9.83 3.48 9.20
N HIS A 2 9.82 3.92 10.46
CA HIS A 2 9.10 3.26 11.56
C HIS A 2 7.57 3.11 11.34
N LEU A 3 7.00 3.86 10.42
CA LEU A 3 5.57 3.77 10.05
C LEU A 3 5.25 2.62 9.07
N LYS A 4 6.19 1.70 8.82
CA LYS A 4 6.03 0.56 7.89
C LYS A 4 6.66 -0.72 8.41
N THR A 5 6.83 -0.82 9.73
CA THR A 5 7.33 -2.02 10.40
C THR A 5 6.19 -2.95 10.80
N CYS A 6 6.51 -4.21 11.10
CA CYS A 6 5.52 -5.16 11.61
C CYS A 6 4.89 -4.62 12.90
N GLU A 7 5.71 -4.13 13.82
CA GLU A 7 5.27 -3.60 15.11
C GLU A 7 4.28 -2.44 14.94
N PHE A 8 4.57 -1.52 14.02
CA PHE A 8 3.65 -0.42 13.70
C PHE A 8 2.31 -0.92 13.16
N TYR A 9 2.31 -1.88 12.26
CA TYR A 9 1.08 -2.44 11.71
C TYR A 9 0.32 -3.30 12.72
N GLU A 10 1.02 -4.00 13.64
CA GLU A 10 0.40 -4.70 14.76
C GLU A 10 -0.31 -3.74 15.73
N GLU A 11 0.30 -2.59 16.01
CA GLU A 11 -0.35 -1.54 16.81
C GLU A 11 -1.62 -0.99 16.13
N ILE A 12 -1.55 -0.75 14.81
CA ILE A 12 -2.73 -0.35 14.02
C ILE A 12 -3.81 -1.43 14.10
N HIS A 13 -3.44 -2.70 13.88
CA HIS A 13 -4.36 -3.82 13.92
C HIS A 13 -5.06 -3.94 15.28
N ALA A 14 -4.31 -3.76 16.37
CA ALA A 14 -4.84 -3.83 17.74
C ALA A 14 -5.89 -2.75 18.06
N VAL A 15 -5.84 -1.60 17.40
CA VAL A 15 -6.81 -0.50 17.60
C VAL A 15 -7.89 -0.45 16.53
N LEU A 16 -7.81 -1.32 15.51
CA LEU A 16 -8.79 -1.37 14.44
C LEU A 16 -10.13 -1.91 14.98
N SER A 17 -11.20 -1.18 14.76
CA SER A 17 -12.54 -1.66 15.13
C SER A 17 -13.00 -2.77 14.18
N SER A 18 -13.95 -3.59 14.64
CA SER A 18 -14.55 -4.64 13.78
C SER A 18 -15.06 -4.05 12.47
N GLY A 19 -14.64 -4.64 11.35
CA GLY A 19 -14.93 -4.13 10.00
C GLY A 19 -14.16 -2.87 9.63
N GLY A 20 -13.19 -2.47 10.45
CA GLY A 20 -12.28 -1.37 10.14
C GLY A 20 -11.41 -1.64 8.92
N VAL A 21 -10.91 -0.58 8.30
CA VAL A 21 -10.11 -0.65 7.07
C VAL A 21 -8.83 0.15 7.27
N VAL A 22 -7.71 -0.42 6.84
CA VAL A 22 -6.39 0.25 6.81
C VAL A 22 -5.94 0.40 5.37
N GLY A 23 -5.50 1.60 5.02
CA GLY A 23 -4.91 1.89 3.72
C GLY A 23 -3.42 2.22 3.83
N SER A 24 -2.60 1.62 2.98
CA SER A 24 -1.18 1.97 2.83
C SER A 24 -0.88 2.35 1.38
N ASN A 25 -0.31 3.52 1.19
CA ASN A 25 0.10 3.99 -0.14
C ASN A 25 1.61 3.80 -0.33
N LEU A 26 1.95 3.11 -1.42
CA LEU A 26 3.32 2.83 -1.82
C LEU A 26 3.59 3.55 -3.15
N TYR A 27 4.54 4.46 -3.14
CA TYR A 27 4.85 5.29 -4.28
C TYR A 27 6.22 4.95 -4.88
N GLY A 28 6.35 5.11 -6.18
CA GLY A 28 7.59 4.99 -6.95
C GLY A 28 7.66 3.74 -7.82
N LYS A 29 7.85 3.96 -9.13
CA LYS A 29 8.20 2.92 -10.08
C LYS A 29 9.64 2.48 -9.84
N GLY A 30 9.87 1.19 -9.68
CA GLY A 30 11.20 0.67 -9.35
C GLY A 30 11.64 0.92 -7.90
N ASN A 31 10.71 1.22 -7.01
CA ASN A 31 10.97 1.30 -5.59
C ASN A 31 11.37 -0.07 -5.04
N ASN A 32 12.65 -0.25 -4.74
CA ASN A 32 13.22 -1.51 -4.25
C ASN A 32 12.68 -1.92 -2.87
N LEU A 33 12.10 -1.00 -2.11
CA LEU A 33 11.51 -1.27 -0.80
C LEU A 33 10.04 -1.70 -0.89
N LYS A 34 9.37 -1.44 -2.03
CA LYS A 34 7.95 -1.75 -2.23
C LYS A 34 7.61 -3.22 -1.97
N PRO A 35 8.36 -4.23 -2.48
CA PRO A 35 8.09 -5.64 -2.18
C PRO A 35 8.14 -5.94 -0.68
N ARG A 36 9.08 -5.33 0.02
CA ARG A 36 9.26 -5.51 1.45
C ARG A 36 8.15 -4.84 2.27
N ASP A 37 7.74 -3.62 1.89
CA ASP A 37 6.58 -2.94 2.46
C ASP A 37 5.31 -3.81 2.33
N ILE A 38 5.11 -4.40 1.15
CA ILE A 38 3.98 -5.30 0.87
C ILE A 38 4.04 -6.53 1.78
N GLN A 39 5.19 -7.20 1.88
CA GLN A 39 5.34 -8.38 2.73
C GLN A 39 5.14 -8.05 4.21
N THR A 40 5.61 -6.90 4.68
CA THR A 40 5.38 -6.45 6.05
C THR A 40 3.89 -6.24 6.33
N PHE A 41 3.17 -5.63 5.40
CA PHE A 41 1.72 -5.45 5.50
C PHE A 41 0.98 -6.80 5.50
N LEU A 42 1.39 -7.72 4.62
CA LEU A 42 0.86 -9.09 4.53
C LEU A 42 1.13 -9.94 5.78
N SER A 43 2.21 -9.68 6.50
CA SER A 43 2.54 -10.45 7.71
C SER A 43 1.58 -10.18 8.87
N VAL A 44 0.92 -9.02 8.86
CA VAL A 44 0.01 -8.58 9.93
C VAL A 44 -1.46 -8.75 9.52
N PHE A 45 -1.80 -8.44 8.29
CA PHE A 45 -3.19 -8.45 7.83
C PHE A 45 -3.47 -9.68 6.95
N SER A 46 -4.51 -10.44 7.30
CA SER A 46 -4.89 -11.67 6.59
C SER A 46 -5.64 -11.42 5.29
N GLN A 47 -6.26 -10.25 5.16
CA GLN A 47 -7.07 -9.89 3.99
C GLN A 47 -6.60 -8.58 3.41
N ILE A 48 -6.06 -8.64 2.20
CA ILE A 48 -5.49 -7.48 1.51
C ILE A 48 -6.04 -7.40 0.10
N TYR A 49 -6.37 -6.18 -0.30
CA TYR A 49 -6.72 -5.80 -1.65
C TYR A 49 -5.66 -4.84 -2.17
N CYS A 50 -5.15 -5.10 -3.36
CA CYS A 50 -4.16 -4.25 -4.01
C CYS A 50 -4.76 -3.52 -5.20
N PHE A 51 -4.51 -2.24 -5.25
CA PHE A 51 -4.82 -1.40 -6.39
C PHE A 51 -3.53 -0.76 -6.90
N GLU A 52 -3.29 -0.88 -8.19
CA GLU A 52 -2.06 -0.37 -8.81
C GLU A 52 -2.39 0.27 -10.15
N ASP A 53 -1.79 1.43 -10.42
CA ASP A 53 -1.88 2.07 -11.72
C ASP A 53 -1.08 1.29 -12.79
N ASP A 54 -1.40 1.52 -14.06
CA ASP A 54 -0.79 0.80 -15.19
C ASP A 54 0.72 1.08 -15.28
N ASP A 55 1.15 2.24 -14.84
CA ASP A 55 2.56 2.63 -14.81
C ASP A 55 3.33 2.10 -13.59
N GLN A 56 2.65 1.46 -12.64
CA GLN A 56 3.20 0.94 -11.38
C GLN A 56 3.85 2.01 -10.50
N VAL A 57 3.46 3.26 -10.66
CA VAL A 57 3.96 4.38 -9.86
C VAL A 57 3.29 4.42 -8.50
N ALA A 58 1.97 4.25 -8.46
CA ALA A 58 1.19 4.21 -7.24
C ALA A 58 0.63 2.80 -6.99
N THR A 59 0.82 2.30 -5.78
CA THR A 59 0.22 1.05 -5.30
C THR A 59 -0.46 1.33 -3.99
N VAL A 60 -1.74 1.02 -3.89
CA VAL A 60 -2.53 1.17 -2.67
C VAL A 60 -2.89 -0.21 -2.15
N LEU A 61 -2.50 -0.50 -0.93
CA LEU A 61 -2.89 -1.69 -0.20
C LEU A 61 -4.04 -1.35 0.74
N ILE A 62 -5.09 -2.12 0.69
CA ILE A 62 -6.23 -2.00 1.61
C ILE A 62 -6.34 -3.30 2.38
N ALA A 63 -6.30 -3.22 3.71
CA ALA A 63 -6.51 -4.36 4.60
C ALA A 63 -7.79 -4.20 5.42
N THR A 64 -8.40 -5.32 5.77
CA THR A 64 -9.57 -5.38 6.65
C THR A 64 -9.66 -6.74 7.33
N ASP A 65 -10.23 -6.78 8.54
CA ASP A 65 -10.60 -8.00 9.23
C ASP A 65 -12.06 -8.42 8.97
N GLY A 66 -12.74 -7.72 8.07
CA GLY A 66 -14.09 -8.05 7.65
C GLY A 66 -14.17 -9.33 6.81
N GLU A 67 -15.34 -9.62 6.28
CA GLU A 67 -15.54 -10.72 5.35
C GLU A 67 -14.76 -10.47 4.05
N ARG A 68 -14.09 -11.52 3.55
CA ARG A 68 -13.35 -11.44 2.30
C ARG A 68 -14.32 -11.28 1.12
N LEU A 69 -14.16 -10.19 0.40
CA LEU A 69 -14.95 -9.91 -0.79
C LEU A 69 -14.25 -10.47 -2.03
N SER A 70 -15.04 -11.06 -2.91
CA SER A 70 -14.61 -11.37 -4.27
C SER A 70 -14.44 -10.08 -5.09
N GLU A 71 -13.72 -10.15 -6.20
CA GLU A 71 -13.57 -9.05 -7.14
C GLU A 71 -14.93 -8.51 -7.61
N GLN A 72 -15.87 -9.41 -7.92
CA GLN A 72 -17.21 -9.03 -8.37
C GLN A 72 -17.95 -8.26 -7.27
N GLU A 73 -17.90 -8.71 -6.03
CA GLU A 73 -18.55 -8.02 -4.90
C GLU A 73 -17.95 -6.64 -4.65
N ILE A 74 -16.63 -6.47 -4.79
CA ILE A 74 -15.98 -5.17 -4.67
C ILE A 74 -16.52 -4.23 -5.76
N CYS A 75 -16.53 -4.68 -7.01
CA CYS A 75 -17.05 -3.90 -8.13
C CYS A 75 -18.53 -3.54 -7.95
N ASP A 76 -19.37 -4.50 -7.56
CA ASP A 76 -20.79 -4.28 -7.35
C ASP A 76 -21.06 -3.28 -6.23
N ARG A 77 -20.36 -3.41 -5.10
CA ARG A 77 -20.45 -2.46 -3.97
C ARG A 77 -20.00 -1.07 -4.39
N ALA A 78 -18.94 -0.97 -5.18
CA ALA A 78 -18.43 0.28 -5.69
C ALA A 78 -19.46 0.98 -6.59
N LEU A 79 -20.04 0.28 -7.54
CA LEU A 79 -21.03 0.81 -8.49
C LEU A 79 -22.35 1.21 -7.82
N THR A 80 -22.74 0.49 -6.76
CA THR A 80 -24.01 0.72 -6.06
C THR A 80 -23.91 1.69 -4.89
N SER A 81 -22.69 2.07 -4.47
CA SER A 81 -22.50 2.94 -3.31
C SER A 81 -22.91 4.38 -3.60
N PRO A 82 -23.95 4.93 -2.94
CA PRO A 82 -24.37 6.31 -3.14
C PRO A 82 -23.36 7.33 -2.59
N LYS A 83 -22.40 6.88 -1.77
CA LYS A 83 -21.40 7.74 -1.11
C LYS A 83 -20.17 8.00 -1.98
N LEU A 84 -19.95 7.19 -3.01
CA LEU A 84 -18.77 7.29 -3.89
C LEU A 84 -19.02 8.22 -5.07
N LYS A 85 -19.57 9.40 -4.81
CA LYS A 85 -19.64 10.48 -5.82
C LYS A 85 -18.33 11.27 -5.79
N GLY A 86 -17.30 10.69 -6.36
CA GLY A 86 -15.98 11.33 -6.48
C GLY A 86 -15.66 11.71 -7.94
N PRO A 87 -14.56 12.41 -8.16
CA PRO A 87 -14.07 12.74 -9.50
C PRO A 87 -13.51 11.52 -10.25
N PHE A 88 -13.47 10.35 -9.62
CA PHE A 88 -12.90 9.13 -10.19
C PHE A 88 -14.01 8.20 -10.68
N SER A 89 -13.78 7.63 -11.87
CA SER A 89 -14.62 6.56 -12.39
C SER A 89 -14.42 5.29 -11.55
N MET A 90 -15.51 4.65 -11.15
CA MET A 90 -15.45 3.36 -10.46
C MET A 90 -14.89 2.26 -11.37
N GLU A 91 -15.06 2.39 -12.69
CA GLU A 91 -14.45 1.50 -13.67
C GLU A 91 -12.93 1.61 -13.64
N ASP A 92 -12.36 2.81 -13.48
CA ASP A 92 -10.91 2.99 -13.40
C ASP A 92 -10.35 2.40 -12.11
N ILE A 93 -11.09 2.51 -11.00
CA ILE A 93 -10.72 1.87 -9.74
C ILE A 93 -10.76 0.34 -9.87
N ALA A 94 -11.81 -0.21 -10.50
CA ALA A 94 -11.90 -1.65 -10.72
C ALA A 94 -10.77 -2.16 -11.63
N LYS A 95 -10.39 -1.42 -12.66
CA LYS A 95 -9.24 -1.76 -13.52
C LYS A 95 -7.89 -1.71 -12.79
N ALA A 96 -7.78 -0.90 -11.75
CA ALA A 96 -6.57 -0.83 -10.93
C ALA A 96 -6.41 -2.01 -9.98
N TYR A 97 -7.45 -2.79 -9.72
CA TYR A 97 -7.41 -3.94 -8.83
C TYR A 97 -6.51 -5.05 -9.38
N ARG A 98 -5.62 -5.58 -8.53
CA ARG A 98 -4.64 -6.63 -8.87
C ARG A 98 -4.81 -7.83 -7.94
N PRO A 99 -5.73 -8.76 -8.24
CA PRO A 99 -5.93 -9.95 -7.42
C PRO A 99 -4.67 -10.84 -7.47
N GLY A 100 -4.25 -11.37 -6.33
CA GLY A 100 -3.21 -12.40 -6.24
C GLY A 100 -1.77 -11.96 -6.50
N LYS A 101 -1.49 -10.67 -6.70
CA LYS A 101 -0.14 -10.16 -7.04
C LYS A 101 0.95 -10.45 -6.00
N PHE A 102 0.60 -10.86 -4.79
CA PHE A 102 1.53 -10.86 -3.66
C PHE A 102 2.11 -12.23 -3.29
N MET A 103 1.84 -13.27 -4.04
CA MET A 103 2.14 -14.64 -3.63
C MET A 103 3.55 -15.12 -4.02
N GLU A 104 4.36 -14.32 -4.74
CA GLU A 104 5.50 -14.90 -5.48
C GLU A 104 6.88 -14.69 -4.89
N ASP A 105 7.10 -13.75 -3.95
CA ASP A 105 8.47 -13.48 -3.49
C ASP A 105 8.61 -13.58 -1.95
N ALA A 106 9.45 -14.50 -1.49
CA ALA A 106 9.87 -14.60 -0.09
C ALA A 106 10.83 -13.43 0.26
N VAL A 107 10.28 -12.25 0.47
CA VAL A 107 11.03 -11.05 0.87
C VAL A 107 10.94 -10.87 2.39
N LEU A 108 12.02 -10.40 3.00
CA LEU A 108 12.06 -10.11 4.45
C LEU A 108 11.13 -8.94 4.80
N THR A 109 10.45 -9.04 5.95
CA THR A 109 9.63 -7.97 6.51
C THR A 109 10.48 -6.88 7.17
N PHE A 110 9.90 -5.70 7.36
CA PHE A 110 10.50 -4.64 8.16
C PHE A 110 10.15 -4.83 9.63
N MET A 111 11.17 -4.64 10.50
CA MET A 111 11.04 -4.68 11.96
C MET A 111 11.65 -3.41 12.56
N ASP A 112 11.18 -2.97 13.72
CA ASP A 112 11.66 -1.73 14.37
C ASP A 112 13.17 -1.74 14.70
N HIS A 113 13.74 -2.91 14.95
CA HIS A 113 15.15 -3.08 15.24
C HIS A 113 16.04 -3.25 14.00
N PHE A 114 15.54 -2.88 12.85
CA PHE A 114 16.27 -3.02 11.60
C PHE A 114 17.39 -1.97 11.50
N THR A 115 18.63 -2.37 11.81
CA THR A 115 19.82 -1.50 11.83
C THR A 115 20.82 -1.80 10.71
N GLY A 116 20.45 -2.59 9.72
CA GLY A 116 21.35 -2.99 8.63
C GLY A 116 21.80 -1.81 7.77
N LYS A 117 23.13 -1.70 7.56
CA LYS A 117 23.71 -0.67 6.66
C LYS A 117 23.12 -0.72 5.24
N GLY A 118 22.74 -1.91 4.76
CA GLY A 118 22.08 -2.10 3.48
C GLY A 118 20.72 -1.40 3.41
N PHE A 119 19.93 -1.49 4.48
CA PHE A 119 18.62 -0.84 4.55
C PHE A 119 18.72 0.69 4.48
N LEU A 120 19.62 1.29 5.23
CA LEU A 120 19.84 2.75 5.19
C LEU A 120 20.28 3.19 3.80
N HIS A 121 21.11 2.41 3.13
CA HIS A 121 21.52 2.67 1.76
C HIS A 121 20.33 2.61 0.80
N ASP A 122 19.47 1.60 0.92
CA ASP A 122 18.28 1.45 0.07
C ASP A 122 17.29 2.61 0.27
N VAL A 123 17.07 3.03 1.53
CA VAL A 123 16.25 4.21 1.86
C VAL A 123 16.85 5.49 1.25
N GLU A 124 18.17 5.67 1.32
CA GLU A 124 18.83 6.83 0.70
C GLU A 124 18.71 6.82 -0.82
N CYS A 125 18.87 5.65 -1.45
CA CYS A 125 18.72 5.50 -2.89
C CYS A 125 17.29 5.86 -3.34
N GLU A 126 16.27 5.34 -2.66
CA GLU A 126 14.86 5.65 -2.95
C GLU A 126 14.55 7.14 -2.77
N ASN A 127 15.04 7.76 -1.68
CA ASN A 127 14.84 9.18 -1.46
C ASN A 127 15.48 10.03 -2.56
N ARG A 128 16.66 9.64 -3.05
CA ARG A 128 17.34 10.31 -4.18
C ARG A 128 16.59 10.14 -5.49
N GLN A 129 16.05 8.94 -5.74
CA GLN A 129 15.30 8.65 -6.96
C GLN A 129 13.96 9.38 -6.95
N SER A 130 13.20 9.31 -5.87
CA SER A 130 11.95 10.06 -5.71
C SER A 130 12.13 11.56 -5.87
N SER A 131 13.27 12.11 -5.45
CA SER A 131 13.55 13.54 -5.61
C SER A 131 13.80 13.95 -7.06
N LYS A 132 14.33 13.05 -7.89
CA LYS A 132 14.57 13.28 -9.34
C LYS A 132 13.28 13.13 -10.16
N ASP A 133 12.39 12.24 -9.73
CA ASP A 133 11.13 11.94 -10.44
C ASP A 133 9.99 12.91 -10.09
N ARG A 134 10.19 13.80 -9.12
CA ARG A 134 9.19 14.81 -8.76
C ARG A 134 8.98 15.81 -9.89
N ARG A 135 7.87 15.66 -10.58
CA ARG A 135 7.41 16.59 -11.65
C ARG A 135 6.83 17.90 -11.12
N TYR A 136 6.67 18.04 -9.79
CA TYR A 136 6.09 19.22 -9.18
C TYR A 136 7.12 19.93 -8.31
N PRO A 137 7.27 21.26 -8.48
CA PRO A 137 8.11 22.03 -7.58
C PRO A 137 7.57 21.93 -6.16
N ILE A 138 8.45 21.74 -5.19
CA ILE A 138 8.09 21.86 -3.78
C ILE A 138 7.65 23.30 -3.56
N VAL A 139 6.36 23.52 -3.35
CA VAL A 139 5.87 24.81 -2.86
C VAL A 139 6.20 24.84 -1.38
N ASN A 140 7.25 25.54 -1.01
CA ASN A 140 7.52 25.86 0.39
C ASN A 140 6.40 26.80 0.86
N VAL A 141 5.46 26.26 1.60
CA VAL A 141 4.49 27.05 2.36
C VAL A 141 5.19 27.44 3.65
N TYR A 142 5.62 28.72 3.74
CA TYR A 142 6.11 29.35 4.96
C TYR A 142 4.94 29.69 5.87
#